data_ff147070f03a2d8c42e23bd13c312a06
#
_entry.id   ff147070f03a2d8c42e23bd13c312a06
#
_cell.length_a   1.000
_cell.length_b   1.000
_cell.length_c   1.000
_cell.angle_alpha   90.00
_cell.angle_beta   90.00
_cell.angle_gamma   90.00
#
_symmetry.space_group_name_H-M   'P 1'
#
loop_
_entity.id
_entity.type
_entity.pdbx_description
1 polymer ?
#
loop_
_entity_poly.entity_id
_entity_poly.type
_entity_poly.pdbx_seq_one_letter_code
_entity_poly.pdbx_strand_id
1 'polypeptide(L)'
;MKSDADWDAVIVGAGTGGAAAAYGLCQRGMSVLLLDAGPRFDPVVDYPLTESNWDTRDFPEKAGSVGSVTFAPGQKLIGVEPLLVSGSKGLGLLVTSGTRWMEKYHHVRGIGGTTLHFTGESHRLHPDAMKMKSRFGVAADWPFDYAELEPFYMRAEELIGVAGPPFQGARWRSRGFPLPPHPLSYAARTLGRGAAALGLDWQANSRAALSLPWHGRPNCNYCGGCNMGCPRGDKGSADVTFVAAALATGRCIVRPNSPVLRIEAGIGDRVTAVLVGHPDGTIERIPSPHLILACGAVETPRLLLASDGLANESGEVGQNFMDTLEVIVGALHPDPQHGRRGLPDDAICWDFNAPDAIPGVIGGCRIFNASGENELRGLSGFALRAVSGWGRAHAQSVRRLWGHSLHVGAIGESLPNRNSRVDLDPDQHDQFGIPLSRISAWLDESDIGRLRFMAAKSRELLAASGAQEIFESYSSWDWFGATHVFGTCRMGADPTISVVNAAGRNHRWRNLWITDASVFPSSGGGEAPSLTIHALSLRTADKIGKDD
;
A
#
# COMPACT_ATOMS: atom_id res chain seq x y z
N MET A 1 -7.38 -30.98 -20.78
CA MET A 1 -7.22 -30.30 -19.47
C MET A 1 -6.23 -31.15 -18.69
N LYS A 2 -5.14 -30.55 -18.17
CA LYS A 2 -4.26 -31.26 -17.22
C LYS A 2 -5.12 -31.59 -16.00
N SER A 3 -4.91 -32.75 -15.40
CA SER A 3 -5.56 -33.12 -14.14
C SER A 3 -5.15 -32.11 -13.06
N ASP A 4 -6.01 -31.82 -12.07
CA ASP A 4 -5.78 -30.88 -10.96
C ASP A 4 -4.57 -31.24 -10.06
N ALA A 5 -3.71 -32.16 -10.47
CA ALA A 5 -2.63 -32.75 -9.70
C ALA A 5 -1.20 -32.28 -10.08
N ASP A 6 -1.02 -31.46 -11.13
CA ASP A 6 0.32 -31.23 -11.70
C ASP A 6 0.66 -29.72 -11.86
N TRP A 7 0.61 -28.97 -10.76
CA TRP A 7 1.17 -27.62 -10.71
C TRP A 7 2.61 -27.66 -10.23
N ASP A 8 3.51 -26.90 -10.88
CA ASP A 8 4.86 -26.71 -10.37
C ASP A 8 4.84 -25.77 -9.14
N ALA A 9 3.89 -24.82 -9.10
CA ALA A 9 3.74 -23.88 -8.00
C ALA A 9 2.28 -23.53 -7.72
N VAL A 10 1.96 -23.38 -6.43
CA VAL A 10 0.70 -22.80 -5.94
C VAL A 10 0.99 -21.48 -5.26
N ILE A 11 0.29 -20.43 -5.66
CA ILE A 11 0.42 -19.07 -5.12
C ILE A 11 -0.88 -18.71 -4.41
N VAL A 12 -0.79 -18.20 -3.18
CA VAL A 12 -1.92 -17.75 -2.37
C VAL A 12 -1.93 -16.23 -2.31
N GLY A 13 -2.98 -15.61 -2.86
CA GLY A 13 -3.16 -14.17 -3.01
C GLY A 13 -2.80 -13.69 -4.42
N ALA A 14 -3.77 -13.13 -5.15
CA ALA A 14 -3.62 -12.59 -6.50
C ALA A 14 -3.46 -11.06 -6.53
N GLY A 15 -2.95 -10.48 -5.43
CA GLY A 15 -2.59 -9.08 -5.33
C GLY A 15 -1.22 -8.79 -5.97
N THR A 16 -0.60 -7.70 -5.55
CA THR A 16 0.68 -7.19 -6.08
C THR A 16 1.76 -8.27 -6.15
N GLY A 17 2.00 -8.96 -5.03
CA GLY A 17 3.07 -9.96 -4.93
C GLY A 17 2.80 -11.23 -5.74
N GLY A 18 1.62 -11.82 -5.53
CA GLY A 18 1.28 -13.09 -6.19
C GLY A 18 1.13 -12.97 -7.69
N ALA A 19 0.58 -11.86 -8.18
CA ALA A 19 0.47 -11.61 -9.61
C ALA A 19 1.86 -11.53 -10.28
N ALA A 20 2.80 -10.80 -9.67
CA ALA A 20 4.16 -10.67 -10.20
C ALA A 20 4.95 -11.99 -10.10
N ALA A 21 4.78 -12.74 -9.01
CA ALA A 21 5.38 -14.08 -8.86
C ALA A 21 4.83 -15.05 -9.92
N ALA A 22 3.51 -15.07 -10.13
CA ALA A 22 2.87 -15.91 -11.15
C ALA A 22 3.43 -15.62 -12.55
N TYR A 23 3.49 -14.33 -12.92
CA TYR A 23 4.10 -13.93 -14.19
C TYR A 23 5.57 -14.39 -14.30
N GLY A 24 6.39 -14.12 -13.26
CA GLY A 24 7.80 -14.50 -13.26
C GLY A 24 8.02 -16.00 -13.41
N LEU A 25 7.26 -16.83 -12.71
CA LEU A 25 7.33 -18.29 -12.80
C LEU A 25 6.86 -18.81 -14.17
N CYS A 26 5.76 -18.28 -14.69
CA CYS A 26 5.24 -18.65 -16.02
C CYS A 26 6.23 -18.30 -17.15
N GLN A 27 6.95 -17.17 -17.05
CA GLN A 27 8.01 -16.81 -18.00
C GLN A 27 9.19 -17.81 -17.98
N ARG A 28 9.38 -18.50 -16.87
CA ARG A 28 10.38 -19.57 -16.72
C ARG A 28 9.85 -20.95 -17.13
N GLY A 29 8.63 -21.04 -17.64
CA GLY A 29 8.03 -22.26 -18.12
C GLY A 29 7.29 -23.08 -17.07
N MET A 30 7.19 -22.61 -15.81
CA MET A 30 6.47 -23.30 -14.74
C MET A 30 4.95 -23.19 -14.91
N SER A 31 4.23 -24.23 -14.53
CA SER A 31 2.76 -24.24 -14.43
C SER A 31 2.35 -23.70 -13.05
N VAL A 32 1.45 -22.72 -13.02
CA VAL A 32 1.08 -21.98 -11.81
C VAL A 32 -0.41 -22.02 -11.57
N LEU A 33 -0.80 -22.37 -10.34
CA LEU A 33 -2.13 -22.16 -9.80
C LEU A 33 -2.11 -20.94 -8.87
N LEU A 34 -2.84 -19.88 -9.25
CA LEU A 34 -2.99 -18.65 -8.47
C LEU A 34 -4.35 -18.60 -7.81
N LEU A 35 -4.40 -18.69 -6.48
CA LEU A 35 -5.59 -18.68 -5.65
C LEU A 35 -5.83 -17.32 -5.03
N ASP A 36 -7.10 -16.86 -5.00
CA ASP A 36 -7.49 -15.67 -4.24
C ASP A 36 -8.80 -15.90 -3.50
N ALA A 37 -8.89 -15.36 -2.30
CA ALA A 37 -10.07 -15.50 -1.44
C ALA A 37 -11.29 -14.71 -1.94
N GLY A 38 -11.07 -13.68 -2.76
CA GLY A 38 -12.13 -12.82 -3.28
C GLY A 38 -12.45 -13.05 -4.75
N PRO A 39 -13.41 -12.27 -5.28
CA PRO A 39 -13.89 -12.42 -6.63
C PRO A 39 -12.91 -11.85 -7.67
N ARG A 40 -13.24 -12.07 -8.94
CA ARG A 40 -12.72 -11.29 -10.05
C ARG A 40 -13.73 -10.19 -10.36
N PHE A 41 -13.25 -8.94 -10.37
CA PHE A 41 -14.06 -7.79 -10.73
C PHE A 41 -14.05 -7.55 -12.24
N ASP A 42 -15.21 -7.17 -12.80
CA ASP A 42 -15.33 -6.64 -14.15
C ASP A 42 -15.29 -5.10 -14.08
N PRO A 43 -14.26 -4.44 -14.63
CA PRO A 43 -14.14 -3.00 -14.55
C PRO A 43 -15.31 -2.21 -15.12
N VAL A 44 -16.04 -2.79 -16.09
CA VAL A 44 -17.18 -2.12 -16.73
C VAL A 44 -18.46 -2.22 -15.89
N VAL A 45 -18.62 -3.32 -15.15
CA VAL A 45 -19.84 -3.61 -14.38
C VAL A 45 -19.69 -3.24 -12.92
N ASP A 46 -18.53 -3.56 -12.32
CA ASP A 46 -18.37 -3.52 -10.87
C ASP A 46 -17.81 -2.17 -10.36
N TYR A 47 -17.22 -1.34 -11.25
CA TYR A 47 -16.59 -0.09 -10.79
C TYR A 47 -17.60 1.05 -10.73
N PRO A 48 -17.73 1.75 -9.58
CA PRO A 48 -18.81 2.70 -9.34
C PRO A 48 -18.76 3.97 -10.20
N LEU A 49 -17.61 4.28 -10.83
CA LEU A 49 -17.48 5.42 -11.75
C LEU A 49 -18.44 5.35 -12.95
N THR A 50 -19.07 4.20 -13.20
CA THR A 50 -20.10 4.03 -14.23
C THR A 50 -21.50 4.38 -13.74
N GLU A 51 -21.66 4.64 -12.43
CA GLU A 51 -22.95 4.94 -11.82
C GLU A 51 -23.12 6.43 -11.50
N SER A 52 -24.37 6.90 -11.44
CA SER A 52 -24.68 8.31 -11.20
C SER A 52 -24.35 8.82 -9.80
N ASN A 53 -24.18 7.91 -8.84
CA ASN A 53 -23.87 8.20 -7.42
C ASN A 53 -22.47 7.72 -7.01
N TRP A 54 -21.55 7.63 -7.96
CA TRP A 54 -20.19 7.13 -7.77
C TRP A 54 -19.42 7.85 -6.66
N ASP A 55 -19.69 9.13 -6.44
CA ASP A 55 -19.02 9.98 -5.46
C ASP A 55 -19.40 9.68 -4.00
N THR A 56 -20.47 8.92 -3.80
CA THR A 56 -20.96 8.49 -2.48
C THR A 56 -20.70 7.00 -2.19
N ARG A 57 -20.12 6.28 -3.15
CA ARG A 57 -19.84 4.84 -3.03
C ARG A 57 -18.35 4.57 -2.90
N ASP A 58 -18.02 3.64 -2.02
CA ASP A 58 -16.69 3.08 -1.90
C ASP A 58 -16.58 1.84 -2.78
N PHE A 59 -15.61 1.82 -3.68
CA PHE A 59 -15.27 0.63 -4.45
C PHE A 59 -13.74 0.50 -4.60
N PRO A 60 -13.26 -0.71 -4.66
CA PRO A 60 -13.82 -1.94 -4.07
C PRO A 60 -13.95 -1.69 -2.57
N GLU A 61 -14.94 -2.21 -1.89
CA GLU A 61 -15.31 -1.82 -0.51
C GLU A 61 -14.11 -1.45 0.35
N LYS A 62 -13.75 -0.16 0.37
CA LYS A 62 -12.66 0.37 1.21
C LYS A 62 -13.01 0.33 2.69
N ALA A 63 -14.27 0.23 3.02
CA ALA A 63 -14.75 -0.16 4.34
C ALA A 63 -14.26 -1.56 4.74
N GLY A 64 -13.56 -2.16 3.86
CA GLY A 64 -13.15 -3.51 3.58
C GLY A 64 -12.57 -4.34 4.68
N SER A 65 -12.05 -3.82 5.75
CA SER A 65 -11.60 -4.68 6.84
C SER A 65 -12.67 -4.94 7.90
N VAL A 66 -13.83 -4.31 7.79
CA VAL A 66 -14.94 -4.58 8.72
C VAL A 66 -15.37 -6.05 8.59
N GLY A 67 -15.19 -6.82 9.68
CA GLY A 67 -15.44 -8.25 9.70
C GLY A 67 -14.34 -9.16 9.15
N SER A 68 -13.19 -8.60 8.72
CA SER A 68 -12.03 -9.38 8.25
C SER A 68 -10.82 -9.30 9.18
N VAL A 69 -10.74 -8.25 9.98
CA VAL A 69 -9.70 -8.04 10.99
C VAL A 69 -10.33 -7.46 12.26
N THR A 70 -9.62 -7.60 13.37
CA THR A 70 -9.93 -6.94 14.65
C THR A 70 -8.75 -6.05 15.05
N PHE A 71 -8.95 -5.21 16.05
CA PHE A 71 -7.93 -4.29 16.53
C PHE A 71 -7.74 -4.43 18.03
N ALA A 72 -6.47 -4.39 18.46
CA ALA A 72 -6.16 -4.22 19.87
C ALA A 72 -6.60 -2.81 20.35
N PRO A 73 -6.74 -2.59 21.67
CA PRO A 73 -7.03 -1.26 22.21
C PRO A 73 -6.03 -0.21 21.72
N GLY A 74 -6.55 0.96 21.36
CA GLY A 74 -5.74 2.07 20.88
C GLY A 74 -4.74 2.57 21.94
N GLN A 75 -3.60 3.04 21.48
CA GLN A 75 -2.56 3.61 22.32
C GLN A 75 -3.03 4.91 22.98
N LYS A 76 -2.82 5.04 24.30
CA LYS A 76 -3.00 6.30 25.02
C LYS A 76 -1.76 7.17 24.84
N LEU A 77 -1.96 8.39 24.33
CA LEU A 77 -0.92 9.37 24.03
C LEU A 77 -0.96 10.45 25.11
N ILE A 78 -0.48 10.13 26.32
CA ILE A 78 -0.54 10.99 27.50
C ILE A 78 0.59 12.03 27.44
N GLY A 79 0.27 13.31 27.75
CA GLY A 79 1.26 14.38 27.89
C GLY A 79 1.79 14.95 26.56
N VAL A 80 1.16 14.61 25.46
CA VAL A 80 1.52 15.15 24.15
C VAL A 80 0.36 16.01 23.66
N GLU A 81 0.63 17.28 23.35
CA GLU A 81 -0.38 18.12 22.72
C GLU A 81 -0.78 17.55 21.37
N PRO A 82 -2.11 17.53 21.05
CA PRO A 82 -2.56 17.11 19.74
C PRO A 82 -1.79 17.85 18.66
N LEU A 83 -1.26 17.14 17.68
CA LEU A 83 -0.55 17.74 16.54
C LEU A 83 -1.45 18.66 15.71
N LEU A 84 -2.72 18.71 16.05
CA LEU A 84 -3.77 19.19 15.21
C LEU A 84 -4.61 20.21 15.92
N VAL A 85 -4.66 21.39 15.33
CA VAL A 85 -5.83 22.25 15.46
C VAL A 85 -6.93 21.54 14.66
N SER A 86 -7.82 20.83 15.33
CA SER A 86 -8.97 20.21 14.70
C SER A 86 -9.87 21.30 14.16
N GLY A 87 -9.65 21.68 12.92
CA GLY A 87 -10.58 22.48 12.16
C GLY A 87 -11.65 21.64 11.49
N SER A 88 -11.65 20.32 11.63
CA SER A 88 -12.69 19.47 11.06
C SER A 88 -13.96 19.57 11.89
N LYS A 89 -14.61 20.71 11.76
CA LYS A 89 -15.89 21.03 12.38
C LYS A 89 -17.04 20.07 11.98
N GLY A 90 -16.77 19.13 11.08
CA GLY A 90 -17.77 18.23 10.51
C GLY A 90 -17.58 16.76 10.78
N LEU A 91 -16.38 16.27 11.09
CA LEU A 91 -16.21 14.83 11.31
C LEU A 91 -16.47 14.38 12.73
N GLY A 92 -16.64 15.26 13.73
CA GLY A 92 -17.04 14.89 15.09
C GLY A 92 -16.13 13.86 15.79
N LEU A 93 -15.14 13.35 15.10
CA LEU A 93 -14.39 12.14 15.34
C LEU A 93 -12.96 12.40 15.75
N LEU A 94 -12.44 13.60 15.55
CA LEU A 94 -11.06 13.92 15.86
C LEU A 94 -10.97 14.32 17.33
N VAL A 95 -10.77 13.45 18.00
CA VAL A 95 -10.34 12.91 19.23
C VAL A 95 -9.64 13.89 20.15
N THR A 96 -10.39 14.29 21.11
CA THR A 96 -9.89 14.94 22.33
C THR A 96 -9.59 13.94 23.44
N SER A 97 -9.71 12.63 23.19
CA SER A 97 -9.60 11.60 24.25
C SER A 97 -8.16 11.22 24.62
N GLY A 98 -7.17 11.67 23.86
CA GLY A 98 -5.76 11.26 24.03
C GLY A 98 -5.51 9.76 23.77
N THR A 99 -6.46 9.09 23.11
CA THR A 99 -6.33 7.69 22.68
C THR A 99 -6.40 7.62 21.16
N ARG A 100 -5.39 7.01 20.54
CA ARG A 100 -5.38 6.72 19.10
C ARG A 100 -6.56 5.82 18.75
N TRP A 101 -7.38 6.22 17.79
CA TRP A 101 -8.52 5.42 17.38
C TRP A 101 -8.09 4.35 16.37
N MET A 102 -8.38 3.09 16.68
CA MET A 102 -8.11 1.93 15.82
C MET A 102 -9.34 1.68 14.94
N GLU A 103 -9.27 2.05 13.65
CA GLU A 103 -10.46 2.06 12.79
C GLU A 103 -10.39 1.06 11.65
N LYS A 104 -9.44 1.21 10.74
CA LYS A 104 -9.48 0.49 9.45
C LYS A 104 -8.12 0.00 8.98
N TYR A 105 -8.12 -1.19 8.45
CA TYR A 105 -7.11 -1.72 7.56
C TYR A 105 -7.70 -1.81 6.16
N HIS A 106 -7.26 -0.93 5.27
CA HIS A 106 -7.78 -0.85 3.90
C HIS A 106 -7.13 -1.90 3.01
N HIS A 107 -7.83 -2.96 2.70
CA HIS A 107 -7.39 -3.95 1.71
C HIS A 107 -8.57 -4.45 0.87
N VAL A 108 -8.24 -5.05 -0.28
CA VAL A 108 -9.22 -5.67 -1.17
C VAL A 108 -8.91 -7.15 -1.27
N ARG A 109 -9.91 -7.99 -1.02
CA ARG A 109 -9.92 -9.40 -1.40
C ARG A 109 -10.44 -9.51 -2.82
N GLY A 110 -9.64 -10.05 -3.73
CA GLY A 110 -9.99 -10.22 -5.13
C GLY A 110 -8.80 -10.17 -6.06
N ILE A 111 -9.03 -10.60 -7.30
CA ILE A 111 -7.99 -10.62 -8.32
C ILE A 111 -7.51 -9.19 -8.62
N GLY A 112 -6.22 -8.93 -8.37
CA GLY A 112 -5.62 -7.60 -8.39
C GLY A 112 -5.34 -7.03 -7.00
N GLY A 113 -6.01 -7.54 -5.96
CA GLY A 113 -5.82 -7.11 -4.56
C GLY A 113 -5.96 -5.62 -4.37
N THR A 114 -5.22 -5.06 -3.41
CA THR A 114 -5.29 -3.63 -3.06
C THR A 114 -4.91 -2.68 -4.21
N THR A 115 -4.26 -3.14 -5.30
CA THR A 115 -4.02 -2.31 -6.49
C THR A 115 -5.29 -1.91 -7.22
N LEU A 116 -6.42 -2.54 -6.95
CA LEU A 116 -7.71 -2.14 -7.51
C LEU A 116 -8.16 -0.76 -7.04
N HIS A 117 -7.77 -0.34 -5.83
CA HIS A 117 -8.11 0.98 -5.28
C HIS A 117 -6.90 1.89 -5.01
N PHE A 118 -5.66 1.48 -5.32
CA PHE A 118 -4.50 2.36 -5.15
C PHE A 118 -4.56 3.52 -6.14
N THR A 119 -3.94 4.65 -5.80
CA THR A 119 -3.90 5.82 -6.69
C THR A 119 -2.93 5.65 -7.85
N GLY A 120 -2.15 4.58 -7.87
CA GLY A 120 -1.18 4.27 -8.92
C GLY A 120 0.21 4.83 -8.67
N GLU A 121 0.52 5.29 -7.47
CA GLU A 121 1.89 5.69 -7.12
C GLU A 121 2.86 4.51 -7.30
N SER A 122 3.99 4.79 -7.94
CA SER A 122 4.98 3.77 -8.31
C SER A 122 6.39 4.22 -7.98
N HIS A 123 6.79 3.99 -6.74
CA HIS A 123 8.04 4.46 -6.17
C HIS A 123 9.04 3.32 -6.01
N ARG A 124 10.31 3.62 -6.28
CA ARG A 124 11.43 2.79 -5.86
C ARG A 124 11.83 3.18 -4.46
N LEU A 125 12.23 2.22 -3.65
CA LEU A 125 12.72 2.47 -2.28
C LEU A 125 14.01 3.31 -2.30
N HIS A 126 14.18 4.20 -1.33
CA HIS A 126 15.45 4.93 -1.16
C HIS A 126 16.57 3.91 -0.85
N PRO A 127 17.74 3.97 -1.54
CA PRO A 127 18.83 3.01 -1.31
C PRO A 127 19.27 2.90 0.15
N ASP A 128 19.32 4.02 0.87
CA ASP A 128 19.73 4.05 2.27
C ASP A 128 18.71 3.45 3.23
N ALA A 129 17.42 3.43 2.86
CA ALA A 129 16.38 2.74 3.63
C ALA A 129 16.58 1.21 3.64
N MET A 130 17.43 0.68 2.77
CA MET A 130 17.82 -0.74 2.80
C MET A 130 18.96 -1.05 3.79
N LYS A 131 19.54 -0.03 4.44
CA LYS A 131 20.70 -0.14 5.36
C LYS A 131 20.43 0.52 6.72
N MET A 132 19.20 0.40 7.21
CA MET A 132 18.74 1.09 8.41
C MET A 132 19.53 0.69 9.67
N LYS A 133 19.87 -0.60 9.82
CA LYS A 133 20.61 -1.09 10.99
C LYS A 133 22.07 -0.69 10.94
N SER A 134 22.74 -0.96 9.82
CA SER A 134 24.18 -0.73 9.70
C SER A 134 24.56 0.76 9.64
N ARG A 135 23.71 1.62 9.06
CA ARG A 135 23.98 3.06 8.92
C ARG A 135 23.40 3.92 10.03
N PHE A 136 22.23 3.58 10.55
CA PHE A 136 21.47 4.43 11.46
C PHE A 136 21.17 3.78 12.81
N GLY A 137 21.51 2.49 12.99
CA GLY A 137 21.36 1.77 14.25
C GLY A 137 19.93 1.29 14.58
N VAL A 138 18.95 1.51 13.70
CA VAL A 138 17.52 1.18 13.88
C VAL A 138 17.04 0.12 12.90
N ALA A 139 15.91 -0.50 13.17
CA ALA A 139 15.27 -1.51 12.31
C ALA A 139 16.21 -2.70 11.96
N ALA A 140 16.20 -3.16 10.72
CA ALA A 140 17.07 -4.18 10.18
C ALA A 140 17.53 -3.80 8.76
N ASP A 141 18.69 -4.34 8.34
CA ASP A 141 19.13 -4.20 6.96
C ASP A 141 18.38 -5.18 6.06
N TRP A 142 18.15 -4.78 4.83
CA TRP A 142 17.79 -5.69 3.75
C TRP A 142 19.02 -6.57 3.46
N PRO A 143 18.84 -7.90 3.26
CA PRO A 143 19.97 -8.81 3.06
C PRO A 143 20.59 -8.76 1.65
N PHE A 144 20.28 -7.72 0.90
CA PHE A 144 20.83 -7.38 -0.43
C PHE A 144 20.76 -5.86 -0.66
N ASP A 145 21.41 -5.40 -1.73
CA ASP A 145 21.51 -3.97 -2.06
C ASP A 145 20.48 -3.52 -3.10
N TYR A 146 20.28 -2.20 -3.18
CA TYR A 146 19.44 -1.58 -4.21
C TYR A 146 19.85 -1.97 -5.64
N ALA A 147 21.17 -2.11 -5.89
CA ALA A 147 21.71 -2.52 -7.19
C ALA A 147 21.22 -3.91 -7.64
N GLU A 148 21.02 -4.84 -6.68
CA GLU A 148 20.46 -6.16 -6.99
C GLU A 148 18.97 -6.10 -7.32
N LEU A 149 18.23 -5.15 -6.73
CA LEU A 149 16.79 -5.00 -6.95
C LEU A 149 16.46 -4.16 -8.19
N GLU A 150 17.35 -3.28 -8.61
CA GLU A 150 17.14 -2.32 -9.71
C GLU A 150 16.68 -2.97 -11.02
N PRO A 151 17.26 -4.07 -11.52
CA PRO A 151 16.80 -4.73 -12.74
C PRO A 151 15.35 -5.23 -12.66
N PHE A 152 14.89 -5.59 -11.47
CA PHE A 152 13.52 -6.05 -11.23
C PHE A 152 12.54 -4.88 -11.15
N TYR A 153 12.96 -3.74 -10.61
CA TYR A 153 12.21 -2.49 -10.75
C TYR A 153 11.99 -2.14 -12.22
N MET A 154 13.04 -2.20 -13.04
CA MET A 154 12.93 -1.93 -14.48
C MET A 154 11.93 -2.86 -15.17
N ARG A 155 11.97 -4.16 -14.88
CA ARG A 155 11.04 -5.16 -15.44
C ARG A 155 9.59 -4.87 -15.02
N ALA A 156 9.38 -4.51 -13.76
CA ALA A 156 8.05 -4.19 -13.24
C ALA A 156 7.50 -2.90 -13.88
N GLU A 157 8.30 -1.84 -13.93
CA GLU A 157 7.93 -0.56 -14.55
C GLU A 157 7.57 -0.70 -16.02
N GLU A 158 8.33 -1.50 -16.78
CA GLU A 158 8.10 -1.79 -18.20
C GLU A 158 6.75 -2.47 -18.42
N LEU A 159 6.44 -3.53 -17.63
CA LEU A 159 5.18 -4.25 -17.76
C LEU A 159 3.99 -3.38 -17.36
N ILE A 160 4.12 -2.58 -16.32
CA ILE A 160 3.08 -1.69 -15.83
C ILE A 160 2.84 -0.52 -16.80
N GLY A 161 3.91 0.01 -17.42
CA GLY A 161 3.90 1.26 -18.15
C GLY A 161 3.97 2.47 -17.21
N VAL A 162 4.95 2.48 -16.29
CA VAL A 162 5.07 3.57 -15.32
C VAL A 162 5.49 4.86 -16.03
N ALA A 163 4.71 5.93 -15.81
CA ALA A 163 5.02 7.28 -16.26
C ALA A 163 5.74 8.05 -15.14
N GLY A 164 6.84 8.72 -15.44
CA GLY A 164 7.59 9.44 -14.41
C GLY A 164 8.56 10.49 -14.95
N PRO A 165 9.07 11.37 -14.08
CA PRO A 165 10.01 12.41 -14.44
C PRO A 165 11.39 11.81 -14.77
N PRO A 166 12.26 12.53 -15.51
CA PRO A 166 13.57 12.03 -15.89
C PRO A 166 14.50 11.75 -14.70
N PHE A 167 14.26 12.37 -13.55
CA PHE A 167 15.08 12.24 -12.35
C PHE A 167 14.21 12.07 -11.09
N GLN A 168 14.64 11.22 -10.16
CA GLN A 168 13.99 10.99 -8.87
C GLN A 168 15.01 10.89 -7.71
N GLY A 169 15.77 11.94 -7.48
CA GLY A 169 16.70 12.03 -6.36
C GLY A 169 17.72 10.87 -6.31
N ALA A 170 17.96 10.30 -5.14
CA ALA A 170 18.97 9.26 -4.89
C ALA A 170 18.64 7.89 -5.53
N ARG A 171 17.46 7.71 -6.12
CA ARG A 171 17.02 6.45 -6.74
C ARG A 171 17.56 6.33 -8.16
N TRP A 172 18.83 5.99 -8.29
CA TRP A 172 19.45 5.84 -9.60
C TRP A 172 18.74 4.78 -10.46
N ARG A 173 18.80 4.96 -11.76
CA ARG A 173 18.10 4.16 -12.76
C ARG A 173 19.05 3.87 -13.91
N SER A 174 19.10 2.61 -14.36
CA SER A 174 19.88 2.24 -15.55
C SER A 174 19.24 2.74 -16.85
N ARG A 175 17.92 2.97 -16.87
CA ARG A 175 17.14 3.59 -17.96
C ARG A 175 16.08 4.52 -17.38
N GLY A 176 15.58 5.46 -18.19
CA GLY A 176 14.44 6.30 -17.86
C GLY A 176 13.15 5.49 -17.60
N PHE A 177 12.09 6.18 -17.18
CA PHE A 177 10.77 5.57 -17.11
C PHE A 177 10.28 5.14 -18.48
N PRO A 178 9.44 4.08 -18.60
CA PRO A 178 8.83 3.66 -19.85
C PRO A 178 8.03 4.75 -20.54
N LEU A 179 7.35 5.60 -19.75
CA LEU A 179 6.50 6.67 -20.27
C LEU A 179 6.86 8.04 -19.67
N PRO A 180 6.64 9.13 -20.43
CA PRO A 180 6.86 10.49 -19.93
C PRO A 180 5.91 10.80 -18.77
N PRO A 181 6.28 11.79 -17.90
CA PRO A 181 5.44 12.16 -16.77
C PRO A 181 4.11 12.78 -17.23
N HIS A 182 3.11 12.69 -16.36
CA HIS A 182 1.85 13.40 -16.55
C HIS A 182 2.03 14.91 -16.35
N PRO A 183 1.20 15.74 -17.01
CA PRO A 183 1.15 17.17 -16.73
C PRO A 183 0.64 17.42 -15.32
N LEU A 184 1.22 18.39 -14.62
CA LEU A 184 0.78 18.80 -13.29
C LEU A 184 -0.60 19.47 -13.35
N SER A 185 -1.48 19.13 -12.41
CA SER A 185 -2.76 19.80 -12.17
C SER A 185 -2.57 21.28 -11.80
N TYR A 186 -3.65 22.04 -11.81
CA TYR A 186 -3.58 23.44 -11.39
C TYR A 186 -3.22 23.55 -9.90
N ALA A 187 -3.79 22.71 -9.04
CA ALA A 187 -3.46 22.63 -7.62
C ALA A 187 -1.97 22.31 -7.40
N ALA A 188 -1.44 21.30 -8.12
CA ALA A 188 -0.03 20.95 -8.04
C ALA A 188 0.90 22.09 -8.47
N ARG A 189 0.53 22.86 -9.50
CA ARG A 189 1.31 24.06 -9.92
C ARG A 189 1.22 25.19 -8.89
N THR A 190 0.10 25.34 -8.21
CA THR A 190 -0.03 26.33 -7.12
C THR A 190 0.86 25.96 -5.95
N LEU A 191 0.84 24.68 -5.52
CA LEU A 191 1.76 24.16 -4.51
C LEU A 191 3.23 24.25 -4.96
N GLY A 192 3.50 24.05 -6.25
CA GLY A 192 4.85 24.18 -6.81
C GLY A 192 5.42 25.61 -6.73
N ARG A 193 4.59 26.64 -6.81
CA ARG A 193 5.04 28.04 -6.55
C ARG A 193 5.43 28.22 -5.09
N GLY A 194 4.65 27.66 -4.16
CA GLY A 194 5.00 27.67 -2.73
C GLY A 194 6.27 26.88 -2.44
N ALA A 195 6.43 25.72 -3.04
CA ALA A 195 7.62 24.89 -2.92
C ALA A 195 8.87 25.63 -3.41
N ALA A 196 8.79 26.27 -4.58
CA ALA A 196 9.89 27.08 -5.12
C ALA A 196 10.27 28.25 -4.18
N ALA A 197 9.29 28.90 -3.56
CA ALA A 197 9.55 29.96 -2.57
C ALA A 197 10.26 29.44 -1.29
N LEU A 198 10.08 28.15 -0.99
CA LEU A 198 10.75 27.47 0.13
C LEU A 198 12.05 26.74 -0.26
N GLY A 199 12.44 26.80 -1.55
CA GLY A 199 13.61 26.11 -2.06
C GLY A 199 13.45 24.58 -2.14
N LEU A 200 12.22 24.07 -2.20
CA LEU A 200 11.92 22.63 -2.28
C LEU A 200 11.84 22.15 -3.73
N ASP A 201 12.33 20.93 -3.98
CA ASP A 201 12.21 20.26 -5.28
C ASP A 201 10.80 19.64 -5.42
N TRP A 202 9.97 20.29 -6.24
CA TRP A 202 8.59 19.89 -6.50
C TRP A 202 8.45 19.39 -7.94
N GLN A 203 8.22 18.10 -8.10
CA GLN A 203 8.22 17.45 -9.39
C GLN A 203 6.98 16.59 -9.64
N ALA A 204 6.78 16.16 -10.88
CA ALA A 204 5.74 15.19 -11.21
C ALA A 204 5.99 13.87 -10.46
N ASN A 205 4.93 13.29 -9.93
CA ASN A 205 4.98 12.01 -9.26
C ASN A 205 5.03 10.85 -10.28
N SER A 206 5.75 9.78 -9.99
CA SER A 206 5.76 8.58 -10.83
C SER A 206 4.50 7.75 -10.62
N ARG A 207 3.83 7.38 -11.73
CA ARG A 207 2.47 6.83 -11.70
C ARG A 207 2.33 5.58 -12.56
N ALA A 208 1.64 4.58 -12.04
CA ALA A 208 1.14 3.43 -12.81
C ALA A 208 -0.15 3.77 -13.60
N ALA A 209 -0.31 5.01 -14.03
CA ALA A 209 -1.35 5.45 -14.96
C ALA A 209 -0.67 5.78 -16.29
N LEU A 210 -1.23 5.34 -17.40
CA LEU A 210 -0.58 5.48 -18.69
C LEU A 210 -0.68 6.91 -19.22
N SER A 211 0.44 7.60 -19.40
CA SER A 211 0.46 8.92 -20.04
C SER A 211 0.35 8.84 -21.56
N LEU A 212 0.71 7.71 -22.16
CA LEU A 212 0.55 7.33 -23.56
C LEU A 212 0.00 5.89 -23.64
N PRO A 213 -0.63 5.46 -24.76
CA PRO A 213 -1.04 4.06 -24.91
C PRO A 213 0.15 3.10 -24.77
N TRP A 214 -0.06 1.98 -24.04
CA TRP A 214 1.01 1.03 -23.73
C TRP A 214 0.49 -0.40 -23.66
N HIS A 215 1.14 -1.35 -24.34
CA HIS A 215 0.77 -2.77 -24.34
C HIS A 215 -0.74 -3.03 -24.57
N GLY A 216 -1.34 -2.31 -25.53
CA GLY A 216 -2.76 -2.44 -25.87
C GLY A 216 -3.74 -1.77 -24.92
N ARG A 217 -3.27 -1.16 -23.83
CA ARG A 217 -4.09 -0.36 -22.91
C ARG A 217 -4.10 1.13 -23.36
N PRO A 218 -5.25 1.82 -23.22
CA PRO A 218 -5.37 3.23 -23.59
C PRO A 218 -4.63 4.13 -22.59
N ASN A 219 -4.35 5.37 -22.96
CA ASN A 219 -3.85 6.38 -22.02
C ASN A 219 -4.95 6.86 -21.08
N CYS A 220 -4.54 7.42 -19.92
CA CYS A 220 -5.41 7.98 -18.90
C CYS A 220 -6.28 9.13 -19.45
N ASN A 221 -7.54 9.20 -19.03
CA ASN A 221 -8.46 10.28 -19.35
C ASN A 221 -8.59 11.33 -18.23
N TYR A 222 -7.77 11.24 -17.18
CA TYR A 222 -7.71 12.18 -16.05
C TYR A 222 -9.05 12.34 -15.29
N CYS A 223 -9.83 11.27 -15.15
CA CYS A 223 -11.10 11.30 -14.41
C CYS A 223 -10.93 11.52 -12.89
N GLY A 224 -9.71 11.36 -12.36
CA GLY A 224 -9.41 11.52 -10.93
C GLY A 224 -9.80 10.34 -10.04
N GLY A 225 -10.57 9.37 -10.53
CA GLY A 225 -11.14 8.28 -9.74
C GLY A 225 -10.24 7.06 -9.50
N CYS A 226 -8.90 7.21 -9.49
CA CYS A 226 -7.98 6.07 -9.41
C CYS A 226 -8.23 5.15 -8.21
N ASN A 227 -8.63 5.72 -7.06
CA ASN A 227 -8.94 4.98 -5.85
C ASN A 227 -10.32 4.30 -5.84
N MET A 228 -11.12 4.52 -6.89
CA MET A 228 -12.45 3.94 -7.09
C MET A 228 -12.45 2.81 -8.14
N GLY A 229 -11.27 2.32 -8.52
CA GLY A 229 -11.11 1.41 -9.66
C GLY A 229 -10.89 2.17 -10.98
N CYS A 230 -10.47 1.46 -12.02
CA CYS A 230 -10.24 2.06 -13.34
C CYS A 230 -11.03 1.32 -14.43
N PRO A 231 -12.21 1.80 -14.84
CA PRO A 231 -13.05 1.10 -15.83
C PRO A 231 -12.40 1.05 -17.23
N ARG A 232 -11.38 1.86 -17.48
CA ARG A 232 -10.66 1.90 -18.76
C ARG A 232 -9.44 0.99 -18.82
N GLY A 233 -8.95 0.49 -17.67
CA GLY A 233 -7.73 -0.31 -17.58
C GLY A 233 -6.43 0.46 -17.88
N ASP A 234 -6.46 1.79 -17.91
CA ASP A 234 -5.24 2.62 -18.07
C ASP A 234 -4.40 2.69 -16.78
N LYS A 235 -5.01 2.50 -15.61
CA LYS A 235 -4.28 2.31 -14.36
C LYS A 235 -3.71 0.90 -14.29
N GLY A 236 -2.42 0.80 -14.00
CA GLY A 236 -1.66 -0.46 -13.98
C GLY A 236 -1.87 -1.29 -12.71
N SER A 237 -3.12 -1.59 -12.35
CA SER A 237 -3.43 -2.55 -11.30
C SER A 237 -2.97 -3.97 -11.69
N ALA A 238 -2.76 -4.83 -10.71
CA ALA A 238 -2.15 -6.14 -10.94
C ALA A 238 -3.01 -7.07 -11.82
N ASP A 239 -4.33 -6.92 -11.82
CA ASP A 239 -5.28 -7.68 -12.65
C ASP A 239 -5.08 -7.44 -14.15
N VAL A 240 -4.92 -6.16 -14.56
CA VAL A 240 -4.75 -5.77 -15.97
C VAL A 240 -3.30 -5.80 -16.44
N THR A 241 -2.35 -6.03 -15.55
CA THR A 241 -0.92 -6.12 -15.85
C THR A 241 -0.38 -7.53 -15.65
N PHE A 242 0.12 -7.84 -14.47
CA PHE A 242 0.81 -9.10 -14.17
C PHE A 242 -0.10 -10.33 -14.29
N VAL A 243 -1.35 -10.27 -13.81
CA VAL A 243 -2.31 -11.38 -13.94
C VAL A 243 -2.63 -11.61 -15.40
N ALA A 244 -2.95 -10.54 -16.15
CA ALA A 244 -3.23 -10.65 -17.59
C ALA A 244 -2.03 -11.23 -18.35
N ALA A 245 -0.81 -10.78 -18.05
CA ALA A 245 0.42 -11.28 -18.66
C ALA A 245 0.72 -12.75 -18.29
N ALA A 246 0.47 -13.15 -17.04
CA ALA A 246 0.61 -14.55 -16.61
C ALA A 246 -0.37 -15.47 -17.35
N LEU A 247 -1.65 -15.07 -17.44
CA LEU A 247 -2.69 -15.80 -18.18
C LEU A 247 -2.33 -15.94 -19.67
N ALA A 248 -1.79 -14.89 -20.28
CA ALA A 248 -1.40 -14.90 -21.70
C ALA A 248 -0.29 -15.92 -22.03
N THR A 249 0.47 -16.39 -21.03
CA THR A 249 1.47 -17.46 -21.22
C THR A 249 0.84 -18.84 -21.46
N GLY A 250 -0.44 -19.01 -21.13
CA GLY A 250 -1.13 -20.31 -21.11
C GLY A 250 -0.66 -21.27 -20.00
N ARG A 251 0.15 -20.79 -19.05
CA ARG A 251 0.73 -21.61 -17.96
C ARG A 251 0.17 -21.25 -16.58
N CYS A 252 -0.67 -20.23 -16.47
CA CYS A 252 -1.32 -19.80 -15.25
C CYS A 252 -2.81 -20.10 -15.29
N ILE A 253 -3.33 -20.67 -14.20
CA ILE A 253 -4.77 -20.68 -13.91
C ILE A 253 -5.01 -19.83 -12.67
N VAL A 254 -6.01 -18.95 -12.75
CA VAL A 254 -6.43 -18.09 -11.65
C VAL A 254 -7.77 -18.59 -11.12
N ARG A 255 -7.85 -18.90 -9.83
CA ARG A 255 -9.06 -19.32 -9.14
C ARG A 255 -9.50 -18.25 -8.12
N PRO A 256 -10.51 -17.43 -8.44
CA PRO A 256 -11.16 -16.53 -7.48
C PRO A 256 -12.01 -17.33 -6.48
N ASN A 257 -12.46 -16.66 -5.40
CA ASN A 257 -13.32 -17.22 -4.35
C ASN A 257 -12.79 -18.54 -3.78
N SER A 258 -11.47 -18.62 -3.62
CA SER A 258 -10.74 -19.81 -3.16
C SER A 258 -9.89 -19.50 -1.94
N PRO A 259 -10.52 -19.20 -0.77
CA PRO A 259 -9.80 -18.88 0.45
C PRO A 259 -8.98 -20.08 0.93
N VAL A 260 -7.68 -19.88 1.10
CA VAL A 260 -6.81 -20.87 1.74
C VAL A 260 -6.95 -20.74 3.24
N LEU A 261 -7.36 -21.81 3.90
CA LEU A 261 -7.66 -21.86 5.33
C LEU A 261 -6.46 -22.29 6.15
N ARG A 262 -5.67 -23.25 5.65
CA ARG A 262 -4.50 -23.84 6.31
C ARG A 262 -3.47 -24.34 5.32
N ILE A 263 -2.24 -24.45 5.81
CA ILE A 263 -1.12 -25.08 5.11
C ILE A 263 -0.79 -26.38 5.84
N GLU A 264 -0.64 -27.48 5.11
CA GLU A 264 -0.23 -28.76 5.65
C GLU A 264 1.29 -28.90 5.65
N ALA A 265 1.85 -29.12 6.83
CA ALA A 265 3.24 -29.50 6.98
C ALA A 265 3.46 -30.96 6.58
N GLY A 266 4.54 -31.22 5.87
CA GLY A 266 5.00 -32.58 5.59
C GLY A 266 5.96 -33.12 6.65
N ILE A 267 6.40 -34.34 6.46
CA ILE A 267 7.50 -34.92 7.24
C ILE A 267 8.80 -34.24 6.81
N GLY A 268 9.55 -33.72 7.78
CA GLY A 268 10.82 -33.04 7.52
C GLY A 268 10.68 -31.53 7.30
N ASP A 269 11.14 -31.01 6.17
CA ASP A 269 11.34 -29.59 5.90
C ASP A 269 10.56 -29.07 4.66
N ARG A 270 9.46 -29.75 4.28
CA ARG A 270 8.62 -29.36 3.16
C ARG A 270 7.15 -29.27 3.58
N VAL A 271 6.46 -28.25 3.06
CA VAL A 271 5.00 -28.20 3.07
C VAL A 271 4.46 -29.10 1.95
N THR A 272 3.26 -29.66 2.12
CA THR A 272 2.70 -30.65 1.18
C THR A 272 1.50 -30.16 0.41
N ALA A 273 0.65 -29.36 1.05
CA ALA A 273 -0.60 -28.91 0.45
C ALA A 273 -1.13 -27.63 1.11
N VAL A 274 -2.11 -27.02 0.48
CA VAL A 274 -3.00 -26.05 1.08
C VAL A 274 -4.42 -26.60 1.15
N LEU A 275 -5.18 -26.18 2.16
CA LEU A 275 -6.61 -26.48 2.32
C LEU A 275 -7.42 -25.26 1.93
N VAL A 276 -8.27 -25.42 0.93
CA VAL A 276 -9.13 -24.37 0.36
C VAL A 276 -10.57 -24.61 0.80
N GLY A 277 -11.20 -23.57 1.37
CA GLY A 277 -12.60 -23.62 1.76
C GLY A 277 -13.54 -23.26 0.60
N HIS A 278 -14.69 -23.92 0.55
CA HIS A 278 -15.76 -23.62 -0.41
C HIS A 278 -17.02 -23.10 0.30
N PRO A 279 -17.89 -22.32 -0.38
CA PRO A 279 -19.10 -21.77 0.22
C PRO A 279 -20.08 -22.81 0.76
N ASP A 280 -20.04 -24.04 0.25
CA ASP A 280 -20.85 -25.16 0.71
C ASP A 280 -20.31 -25.85 1.96
N GLY A 281 -19.19 -25.34 2.53
CA GLY A 281 -18.51 -25.89 3.68
C GLY A 281 -17.54 -27.03 3.38
N THR A 282 -17.40 -27.45 2.14
CA THR A 282 -16.41 -28.45 1.75
C THR A 282 -14.98 -27.88 1.77
N ILE A 283 -14.01 -28.76 2.01
CA ILE A 283 -12.58 -28.40 2.02
C ILE A 283 -11.87 -29.20 0.94
N GLU A 284 -11.22 -28.48 0.04
CA GLU A 284 -10.40 -29.06 -1.02
C GLU A 284 -8.94 -29.05 -0.61
N ARG A 285 -8.25 -30.16 -0.79
CA ARG A 285 -6.81 -30.29 -0.57
C ARG A 285 -6.05 -30.17 -1.88
N ILE A 286 -5.20 -29.13 -2.00
CA ILE A 286 -4.40 -28.86 -3.20
C ILE A 286 -2.91 -29.13 -2.90
N PRO A 287 -2.27 -30.13 -3.51
CA PRO A 287 -0.84 -30.39 -3.39
C PRO A 287 -0.01 -29.20 -3.89
N SER A 288 1.07 -28.87 -3.18
CA SER A 288 1.90 -27.69 -3.48
C SER A 288 3.40 -28.05 -3.48
N PRO A 289 3.99 -28.40 -4.64
CA PRO A 289 5.42 -28.64 -4.78
C PRO A 289 6.26 -27.42 -4.36
N HIS A 290 5.88 -26.22 -4.83
CA HIS A 290 6.33 -24.94 -4.32
C HIS A 290 5.11 -24.12 -3.86
N LEU A 291 5.10 -23.67 -2.61
CA LEU A 291 4.06 -22.81 -2.05
C LEU A 291 4.59 -21.39 -1.92
N ILE A 292 3.88 -20.45 -2.53
CA ILE A 292 4.21 -19.03 -2.47
C ILE A 292 3.08 -18.28 -1.76
N LEU A 293 3.36 -17.62 -0.65
CA LEU A 293 2.42 -16.77 0.06
C LEU A 293 2.59 -15.32 -0.40
N ALA A 294 1.47 -14.69 -0.72
CA ALA A 294 1.38 -13.30 -1.19
C ALA A 294 0.09 -12.61 -0.71
N CYS A 295 -0.34 -12.92 0.52
CA CYS A 295 -1.59 -12.45 1.09
C CYS A 295 -1.47 -11.07 1.78
N GLY A 296 -0.26 -10.47 1.79
CA GLY A 296 0.03 -9.19 2.44
C GLY A 296 0.39 -9.31 3.91
N ALA A 297 0.82 -8.19 4.51
CA ALA A 297 1.42 -8.18 5.86
C ALA A 297 0.43 -8.45 7.01
N VAL A 298 -0.85 -8.66 6.73
CA VAL A 298 -1.85 -9.04 7.75
C VAL A 298 -2.30 -10.49 7.55
N GLU A 299 -2.66 -10.88 6.33
CA GLU A 299 -3.20 -12.22 6.09
C GLU A 299 -2.11 -13.30 5.92
N THR A 300 -0.89 -12.96 5.49
CA THR A 300 0.23 -13.94 5.44
C THR A 300 0.60 -14.44 6.83
N PRO A 301 0.89 -13.59 7.84
CA PRO A 301 1.15 -14.09 9.19
C PRO A 301 -0.07 -14.77 9.81
N ARG A 302 -1.31 -14.30 9.54
CA ARG A 302 -2.52 -14.98 9.99
C ARG A 302 -2.57 -16.44 9.53
N LEU A 303 -2.35 -16.67 8.22
CA LEU A 303 -2.39 -18.01 7.64
C LEU A 303 -1.31 -18.92 8.25
N LEU A 304 -0.09 -18.39 8.46
CA LEU A 304 1.00 -19.15 9.09
C LEU A 304 0.68 -19.49 10.55
N LEU A 305 0.19 -18.53 11.33
CA LEU A 305 -0.18 -18.73 12.72
C LEU A 305 -1.36 -19.71 12.87
N ALA A 306 -2.38 -19.59 12.01
CA ALA A 306 -3.54 -20.49 11.97
C ALA A 306 -3.18 -21.90 11.47
N SER A 307 -2.01 -22.08 10.85
CA SER A 307 -1.45 -23.37 10.41
C SER A 307 -0.51 -23.93 11.47
N ASP A 308 -0.94 -23.98 12.73
CA ASP A 308 -0.19 -24.48 13.88
C ASP A 308 1.15 -23.75 14.13
N GLY A 309 1.23 -22.46 13.78
CA GLY A 309 2.44 -21.67 13.92
C GLY A 309 3.53 -22.04 12.92
N LEU A 310 3.15 -22.49 11.72
CA LEU A 310 4.09 -22.88 10.67
C LEU A 310 5.06 -21.73 10.34
N ALA A 311 6.32 -22.05 10.12
CA ALA A 311 7.38 -21.10 9.79
C ALA A 311 7.69 -20.06 10.90
N ASN A 312 7.30 -20.31 12.13
CA ASN A 312 7.49 -19.40 13.28
C ASN A 312 8.57 -19.86 14.25
N GLU A 313 9.60 -20.56 13.77
CA GLU A 313 10.72 -21.06 14.58
C GLU A 313 11.50 -19.92 15.25
N SER A 314 11.55 -18.74 14.62
CA SER A 314 12.18 -17.53 15.18
C SER A 314 11.29 -16.76 16.17
N GLY A 315 9.99 -17.03 16.20
CA GLY A 315 9.00 -16.20 16.91
C GLY A 315 8.72 -14.85 16.24
N GLU A 316 9.15 -14.64 14.99
CA GLU A 316 9.03 -13.37 14.28
C GLU A 316 7.77 -13.27 13.39
N VAL A 317 7.03 -14.37 13.18
CA VAL A 317 5.77 -14.31 12.43
C VAL A 317 4.75 -13.45 13.17
N GLY A 318 4.24 -12.44 12.49
CA GLY A 318 3.32 -11.46 13.03
C GLY A 318 3.98 -10.29 13.75
N GLN A 319 5.28 -10.37 14.09
CA GLN A 319 6.00 -9.30 14.79
C GLN A 319 6.44 -8.16 13.84
N ASN A 320 6.85 -7.02 14.41
CA ASN A 320 7.41 -5.88 13.67
C ASN A 320 6.45 -5.30 12.62
N PHE A 321 5.17 -5.31 12.89
CA PHE A 321 4.19 -4.67 12.03
C PHE A 321 4.49 -3.17 11.88
N MET A 322 4.53 -2.69 10.65
CA MET A 322 4.73 -1.29 10.30
C MET A 322 3.57 -0.83 9.42
N ASP A 323 3.13 0.41 9.62
CA ASP A 323 2.29 1.14 8.66
C ASP A 323 2.93 2.50 8.38
N THR A 324 2.85 2.99 7.15
CA THR A 324 3.39 4.32 6.87
C THR A 324 2.61 5.39 7.60
N LEU A 325 3.34 6.34 8.19
CA LEU A 325 2.75 7.47 8.89
C LEU A 325 2.19 8.47 7.89
N GLU A 326 1.01 8.99 8.15
CA GLU A 326 0.34 9.96 7.29
C GLU A 326 -0.02 11.24 8.04
N VAL A 327 0.12 12.36 7.33
CA VAL A 327 -0.44 13.66 7.71
C VAL A 327 -1.13 14.25 6.50
N ILE A 328 -2.35 14.74 6.68
CA ILE A 328 -3.07 15.53 5.67
C ILE A 328 -3.42 16.89 6.28
N VAL A 329 -3.13 17.95 5.54
CA VAL A 329 -3.54 19.32 5.90
C VAL A 329 -4.28 19.93 4.73
N GLY A 330 -5.50 20.40 4.99
CA GLY A 330 -6.37 21.07 4.02
C GLY A 330 -6.55 22.53 4.35
N ALA A 331 -6.43 23.40 3.34
CA ALA A 331 -6.60 24.84 3.49
C ALA A 331 -7.44 25.43 2.35
N LEU A 332 -8.08 26.59 2.59
CA LEU A 332 -8.78 27.36 1.58
C LEU A 332 -7.82 28.35 0.91
N HIS A 333 -7.88 28.38 -0.42
CA HIS A 333 -7.16 29.34 -1.25
C HIS A 333 -8.11 30.40 -1.80
N PRO A 334 -7.69 31.69 -1.96
CA PRO A 334 -8.55 32.74 -2.51
C PRO A 334 -9.02 32.47 -3.94
N ASP A 335 -8.18 31.81 -4.75
CA ASP A 335 -8.51 31.42 -6.12
C ASP A 335 -8.98 29.96 -6.20
N PRO A 336 -9.91 29.63 -7.11
CA PRO A 336 -10.33 28.25 -7.35
C PRO A 336 -9.16 27.34 -7.78
N GLN A 337 -9.01 26.21 -7.16
CA GLN A 337 -7.95 25.20 -7.41
C GLN A 337 -8.47 23.99 -8.16
N HIS A 338 -9.72 23.61 -7.93
CA HIS A 338 -10.38 22.44 -8.54
C HIS A 338 -9.52 21.17 -8.47
N GLY A 339 -9.05 20.85 -7.27
CA GLY A 339 -8.10 19.75 -7.02
C GLY A 339 -8.54 18.39 -7.56
N ARG A 340 -9.85 18.13 -7.67
CA ARG A 340 -10.42 16.90 -8.25
C ARG A 340 -10.15 16.71 -9.76
N ARG A 341 -9.64 17.73 -10.45
CA ARG A 341 -9.36 17.67 -11.89
C ARG A 341 -7.90 17.27 -12.11
N GLY A 342 -7.69 16.13 -12.73
CA GLY A 342 -6.37 15.57 -13.01
C GLY A 342 -6.15 14.24 -12.31
N LEU A 343 -4.91 13.79 -12.24
CA LEU A 343 -4.54 12.63 -11.44
C LEU A 343 -4.47 13.03 -9.96
N PRO A 344 -4.95 12.19 -9.04
CA PRO A 344 -4.64 12.37 -7.63
C PRO A 344 -3.13 12.21 -7.41
N ASP A 345 -2.56 12.91 -6.42
CA ASP A 345 -1.16 12.81 -6.01
C ASP A 345 -0.16 12.99 -7.17
N ASP A 346 -0.45 13.92 -8.08
CA ASP A 346 0.28 14.12 -9.34
C ASP A 346 1.64 14.80 -9.18
N ALA A 347 1.92 15.37 -8.01
CA ALA A 347 3.18 16.04 -7.70
C ALA A 347 3.71 15.69 -6.33
N ILE A 348 5.04 15.69 -6.18
CA ILE A 348 5.75 15.20 -5.00
C ILE A 348 7.06 15.96 -4.76
N CYS A 349 7.46 16.05 -3.48
CA CYS A 349 8.77 16.48 -3.01
C CYS A 349 9.44 15.32 -2.25
N TRP A 350 10.69 15.04 -2.60
CA TRP A 350 11.51 13.98 -2.02
C TRP A 350 12.63 14.48 -1.10
N ASP A 351 12.73 15.77 -0.85
CA ASP A 351 13.85 16.39 -0.12
C ASP A 351 14.05 15.85 1.30
N PHE A 352 12.98 15.32 1.89
CA PHE A 352 12.98 14.78 3.25
C PHE A 352 12.93 13.25 3.30
N ASN A 353 13.20 12.57 2.18
CA ASN A 353 12.97 11.14 2.09
C ASN A 353 14.15 10.28 2.59
N ALA A 354 15.39 10.79 2.56
CA ALA A 354 16.51 10.06 3.13
C ALA A 354 16.30 9.80 4.63
N PRO A 355 16.78 8.67 5.19
CA PRO A 355 16.55 8.32 6.59
C PRO A 355 17.05 9.33 7.63
N ASP A 356 18.01 10.18 7.27
CA ASP A 356 18.61 11.24 8.10
C ASP A 356 18.22 12.67 7.67
N ALA A 357 17.26 12.81 6.74
CA ALA A 357 16.87 14.12 6.21
C ALA A 357 16.05 14.97 7.19
N ILE A 358 15.43 14.36 8.20
CA ILE A 358 14.64 15.07 9.22
C ILE A 358 15.51 15.33 10.45
N PRO A 359 15.75 16.61 10.83
CA PRO A 359 16.62 16.94 11.96
C PRO A 359 16.18 16.26 13.27
N GLY A 360 17.08 15.49 13.88
CA GLY A 360 16.84 14.81 15.17
C GLY A 360 15.92 13.58 15.12
N VAL A 361 15.52 13.13 13.93
CA VAL A 361 14.65 11.96 13.74
C VAL A 361 15.27 11.04 12.70
N ILE A 362 15.35 9.74 12.98
CA ILE A 362 15.73 8.74 11.98
C ILE A 362 14.44 8.22 11.30
N GLY A 363 14.48 8.17 9.98
CA GLY A 363 13.36 7.83 9.11
C GLY A 363 12.85 9.04 8.33
N GLY A 364 12.76 8.90 7.01
CA GLY A 364 12.39 9.97 6.09
C GLY A 364 10.88 10.14 5.91
N CYS A 365 10.52 11.16 5.12
CA CYS A 365 9.17 11.35 4.62
C CYS A 365 9.16 11.96 3.22
N ARG A 366 8.03 11.87 2.54
CA ARG A 366 7.72 12.61 1.32
C ARG A 366 6.55 13.56 1.54
N ILE A 367 6.49 14.63 0.75
CA ILE A 367 5.35 15.56 0.74
C ILE A 367 4.74 15.54 -0.67
N PHE A 368 3.42 15.58 -0.77
CA PHE A 368 2.74 15.45 -2.06
C PHE A 368 1.45 16.27 -2.15
N ASN A 369 0.95 16.45 -3.37
CA ASN A 369 -0.36 17.08 -3.62
C ASN A 369 -1.49 16.10 -3.31
N ALA A 370 -2.20 16.28 -2.23
CA ALA A 370 -3.34 15.46 -1.82
C ALA A 370 -4.70 16.05 -2.22
N SER A 371 -4.72 17.12 -3.02
CA SER A 371 -5.97 17.85 -3.33
C SER A 371 -6.97 17.00 -4.12
N GLY A 372 -6.48 16.12 -5.01
CA GLY A 372 -7.32 15.28 -5.85
C GLY A 372 -8.17 14.30 -5.05
N GLU A 373 -7.57 13.53 -4.16
CA GLU A 373 -8.26 12.53 -3.35
C GLU A 373 -9.29 13.15 -2.40
N ASN A 374 -8.93 14.26 -1.79
CA ASN A 374 -9.80 14.89 -0.80
C ASN A 374 -11.01 15.59 -1.40
N GLU A 375 -10.92 16.14 -2.61
CA GLU A 375 -12.08 16.68 -3.32
C GLU A 375 -12.96 15.60 -3.96
N LEU A 376 -12.45 14.40 -4.22
CA LEU A 376 -13.25 13.28 -4.73
C LEU A 376 -14.35 12.80 -3.79
N ARG A 377 -14.28 13.15 -2.51
CA ARG A 377 -15.38 12.90 -1.55
C ARG A 377 -16.63 13.74 -1.87
N GLY A 378 -16.63 14.47 -2.97
CA GLY A 378 -17.76 15.19 -3.51
C GLY A 378 -18.11 16.46 -2.73
N LEU A 379 -19.15 17.14 -3.22
CA LEU A 379 -19.64 18.37 -2.63
C LEU A 379 -20.13 18.18 -1.19
N SER A 380 -20.77 17.07 -0.90
CA SER A 380 -21.25 16.74 0.44
C SER A 380 -20.11 16.55 1.43
N GLY A 381 -19.07 15.82 1.06
CA GLY A 381 -17.88 15.65 1.87
C GLY A 381 -17.15 16.97 2.14
N PHE A 382 -17.01 17.82 1.12
CA PHE A 382 -16.46 19.18 1.28
C PHE A 382 -17.32 20.03 2.22
N ALA A 383 -18.65 20.03 2.03
CA ALA A 383 -19.56 20.82 2.85
C ALA A 383 -19.48 20.44 4.33
N LEU A 384 -19.34 19.15 4.63
CA LEU A 384 -19.23 18.67 6.02
C LEU A 384 -17.89 19.04 6.68
N ARG A 385 -16.82 19.10 5.90
CA ARG A 385 -15.45 19.27 6.43
C ARG A 385 -14.96 20.71 6.42
N ALA A 386 -15.20 21.42 5.32
CA ALA A 386 -14.64 22.75 5.08
C ALA A 386 -15.56 23.91 5.49
N VAL A 387 -16.86 23.68 5.62
CA VAL A 387 -17.84 24.77 5.82
C VAL A 387 -18.69 24.53 7.05
N SER A 388 -18.54 25.36 8.08
CA SER A 388 -19.35 25.27 9.29
C SER A 388 -20.75 25.86 9.09
N GLY A 389 -21.72 25.46 9.95
CA GLY A 389 -23.07 26.00 9.99
C GLY A 389 -24.09 25.12 9.27
N TRP A 390 -25.26 25.69 9.02
CA TRP A 390 -26.40 25.01 8.41
C TRP A 390 -27.34 25.99 7.68
N GLY A 391 -28.26 25.44 6.91
CA GLY A 391 -29.31 26.23 6.24
C GLY A 391 -28.78 27.01 5.02
N ARG A 392 -29.48 28.11 4.68
CA ARG A 392 -29.22 28.88 3.46
C ARG A 392 -27.82 29.50 3.43
N ALA A 393 -27.33 30.03 4.55
CA ALA A 393 -26.01 30.65 4.64
C ALA A 393 -24.91 29.61 4.42
N HIS A 394 -25.05 28.42 5.01
CA HIS A 394 -24.15 27.28 4.77
C HIS A 394 -24.13 26.89 3.28
N ALA A 395 -25.29 26.70 2.65
CA ALA A 395 -25.39 26.38 1.23
C ALA A 395 -24.72 27.42 0.33
N GLN A 396 -24.85 28.70 0.66
CA GLN A 396 -24.20 29.81 -0.08
C GLN A 396 -22.67 29.75 0.10
N SER A 397 -22.18 29.50 1.31
CA SER A 397 -20.74 29.34 1.59
C SER A 397 -20.14 28.11 0.88
N VAL A 398 -20.83 26.98 0.90
CA VAL A 398 -20.41 25.79 0.14
C VAL A 398 -20.28 26.09 -1.34
N ARG A 399 -21.28 26.75 -1.96
CA ARG A 399 -21.23 27.13 -3.38
C ARG A 399 -20.08 28.08 -3.71
N ARG A 400 -19.77 29.00 -2.81
CA ARG A 400 -18.66 29.97 -3.00
C ARG A 400 -17.29 29.31 -2.85
N LEU A 401 -17.14 28.39 -1.92
CA LEU A 401 -15.83 27.82 -1.54
C LEU A 401 -15.51 26.49 -2.24
N TRP A 402 -16.51 25.86 -2.88
CA TRP A 402 -16.28 24.63 -3.62
C TRP A 402 -15.24 24.81 -4.73
N GLY A 403 -14.22 23.97 -4.71
CA GLY A 403 -13.09 24.04 -5.63
C GLY A 403 -11.97 24.97 -5.17
N HIS A 404 -12.07 25.62 -4.02
CA HIS A 404 -11.02 26.49 -3.46
C HIS A 404 -10.07 25.77 -2.50
N SER A 405 -10.23 24.48 -2.27
CA SER A 405 -9.37 23.73 -1.36
C SER A 405 -8.03 23.35 -2.00
N LEU A 406 -6.99 23.45 -1.20
CA LEU A 406 -5.67 22.84 -1.42
C LEU A 406 -5.39 21.86 -0.27
N HIS A 407 -4.86 20.70 -0.61
CA HIS A 407 -4.42 19.72 0.39
C HIS A 407 -2.99 19.33 0.13
N VAL A 408 -2.22 19.32 1.21
CA VAL A 408 -0.87 18.74 1.23
C VAL A 408 -0.91 17.50 2.09
N GLY A 409 -0.48 16.39 1.50
CA GLY A 409 -0.22 15.14 2.19
C GLY A 409 1.27 14.97 2.47
N ALA A 410 1.59 14.29 3.56
CA ALA A 410 2.92 13.80 3.83
C ALA A 410 2.82 12.35 4.32
N ILE A 411 3.70 11.49 3.80
CA ILE A 411 3.80 10.09 4.22
C ILE A 411 5.24 9.84 4.66
N GLY A 412 5.40 9.22 5.83
CA GLY A 412 6.69 8.98 6.44
C GLY A 412 6.92 7.53 6.80
N GLU A 413 8.17 7.21 7.08
CA GLU A 413 8.60 5.90 7.55
C GLU A 413 7.95 5.55 8.87
N SER A 414 7.57 4.30 9.04
CA SER A 414 7.31 3.68 10.34
C SER A 414 8.45 2.71 10.63
N LEU A 415 9.04 2.82 11.82
CA LEU A 415 10.08 1.89 12.26
C LEU A 415 9.45 0.67 12.93
N PRO A 416 10.04 -0.55 12.76
CA PRO A 416 9.53 -1.73 13.41
C PRO A 416 9.64 -1.63 14.93
N ASN A 417 8.57 -2.00 15.62
CA ASN A 417 8.51 -1.94 17.06
C ASN A 417 7.77 -3.18 17.61
N ARG A 418 8.22 -3.72 18.75
CA ARG A 418 7.69 -4.98 19.32
C ARG A 418 6.26 -4.87 19.84
N ASN A 419 5.74 -3.67 20.05
CA ASN A 419 4.35 -3.45 20.44
C ASN A 419 3.41 -3.45 19.22
N SER A 420 3.96 -3.32 18.02
CA SER A 420 3.21 -3.37 16.75
C SER A 420 3.32 -4.75 16.14
N ARG A 421 2.17 -5.44 16.03
CA ARG A 421 2.13 -6.83 15.57
C ARG A 421 0.76 -7.23 15.04
N VAL A 422 0.73 -8.37 14.39
CA VAL A 422 -0.48 -9.09 13.98
C VAL A 422 -0.55 -10.40 14.76
N ASP A 423 -1.58 -10.58 15.56
CA ASP A 423 -1.89 -11.80 16.31
C ASP A 423 -3.13 -12.47 15.73
N LEU A 424 -3.46 -13.68 16.20
CA LEU A 424 -4.80 -14.25 16.05
C LEU A 424 -5.72 -13.72 17.15
N ASP A 425 -6.93 -13.33 16.77
CA ASP A 425 -7.94 -12.92 17.76
C ASP A 425 -8.50 -14.16 18.48
N PRO A 426 -8.48 -14.21 19.82
CA PRO A 426 -8.95 -15.39 20.56
C PRO A 426 -10.46 -15.59 20.48
N ASP A 427 -11.23 -14.52 20.23
CA ASP A 427 -12.69 -14.50 20.37
C ASP A 427 -13.43 -14.41 19.04
N GLN A 428 -12.78 -13.85 18.01
CA GLN A 428 -13.41 -13.59 16.71
C GLN A 428 -12.88 -14.54 15.63
N HIS A 429 -13.80 -15.13 14.89
CA HIS A 429 -13.51 -16.13 13.85
C HIS A 429 -14.23 -15.77 12.56
N ASP A 430 -13.68 -16.21 11.44
CA ASP A 430 -14.34 -16.12 10.14
C ASP A 430 -15.41 -17.21 9.95
N GLN A 431 -16.06 -17.21 8.80
CA GLN A 431 -17.11 -18.17 8.45
C GLN A 431 -16.65 -19.65 8.42
N PHE A 432 -15.35 -19.90 8.38
CA PHE A 432 -14.74 -21.24 8.41
C PHE A 432 -14.21 -21.63 9.79
N GLY A 433 -14.45 -20.80 10.81
CA GLY A 433 -13.96 -21.02 12.16
C GLY A 433 -12.48 -20.73 12.36
N ILE A 434 -11.83 -20.03 11.43
CA ILE A 434 -10.42 -19.62 11.56
C ILE A 434 -10.36 -18.27 12.30
N PRO A 435 -9.52 -18.13 13.35
CA PRO A 435 -9.38 -16.87 14.08
C PRO A 435 -9.08 -15.69 13.15
N LEU A 436 -9.69 -14.53 13.40
CA LEU A 436 -9.39 -13.30 12.65
C LEU A 436 -7.99 -12.77 12.99
N SER A 437 -7.42 -11.96 12.09
CA SER A 437 -6.22 -11.18 12.40
C SER A 437 -6.57 -10.09 13.42
N ARG A 438 -5.76 -9.92 14.46
CA ARG A 438 -5.85 -8.79 15.37
C ARG A 438 -4.63 -7.90 15.24
N ILE A 439 -4.84 -6.64 14.88
CA ILE A 439 -3.77 -5.66 14.64
C ILE A 439 -3.53 -4.85 15.91
N SER A 440 -2.27 -4.78 16.34
CA SER A 440 -1.75 -3.80 17.30
C SER A 440 -0.82 -2.85 16.56
N ALA A 441 -1.02 -1.54 16.68
CA ALA A 441 -0.19 -0.53 16.04
C ALA A 441 0.14 0.60 17.02
N TRP A 442 1.42 0.78 17.32
CA TRP A 442 1.95 1.73 18.30
C TRP A 442 2.89 2.72 17.61
N LEU A 443 2.80 3.98 18.03
CA LEU A 443 3.72 5.05 17.67
C LEU A 443 4.77 5.20 18.76
N ASP A 444 6.03 5.31 18.39
CA ASP A 444 7.11 5.68 19.28
C ASP A 444 7.44 7.18 19.21
N GLU A 445 8.43 7.63 19.99
CA GLU A 445 8.83 9.05 20.01
C GLU A 445 9.37 9.52 18.65
N SER A 446 10.04 8.65 17.91
CA SER A 446 10.53 8.94 16.56
C SER A 446 9.39 9.14 15.57
N ASP A 447 8.36 8.29 15.63
CA ASP A 447 7.15 8.43 14.84
C ASP A 447 6.44 9.76 15.12
N ILE A 448 6.30 10.10 16.39
CA ILE A 448 5.69 11.36 16.85
C ILE A 448 6.50 12.56 16.37
N GLY A 449 7.83 12.51 16.47
CA GLY A 449 8.72 13.54 15.96
C GLY A 449 8.55 13.76 14.45
N ARG A 450 8.45 12.66 13.70
CA ARG A 450 8.23 12.68 12.24
C ARG A 450 6.87 13.25 11.86
N LEU A 451 5.80 12.85 12.56
CA LEU A 451 4.45 13.41 12.35
C LEU A 451 4.42 14.93 12.59
N ARG A 452 5.10 15.41 13.64
CA ARG A 452 5.23 16.86 13.92
C ARG A 452 5.92 17.59 12.79
N PHE A 453 7.05 17.05 12.30
CA PHE A 453 7.78 17.62 11.18
C PHE A 453 6.90 17.68 9.92
N MET A 454 6.25 16.57 9.56
CA MET A 454 5.37 16.50 8.40
C MET A 454 4.22 17.52 8.49
N ALA A 455 3.56 17.63 9.64
CA ALA A 455 2.48 18.58 9.86
C ALA A 455 2.96 20.04 9.73
N ALA A 456 4.13 20.37 10.30
CA ALA A 456 4.72 21.70 10.19
C ALA A 456 5.08 22.06 8.75
N LYS A 457 5.74 21.17 8.02
CA LYS A 457 6.12 21.38 6.61
C LYS A 457 4.93 21.46 5.67
N SER A 458 3.88 20.66 5.89
CA SER A 458 2.65 20.76 5.11
C SER A 458 1.96 22.12 5.27
N ARG A 459 1.92 22.66 6.50
CA ARG A 459 1.37 23.99 6.77
C ARG A 459 2.22 25.11 6.15
N GLU A 460 3.55 24.99 6.27
CA GLU A 460 4.50 25.92 5.67
C GLU A 460 4.33 26.00 4.15
N LEU A 461 4.21 24.84 3.49
CA LEU A 461 3.98 24.77 2.05
C LEU A 461 2.63 25.41 1.64
N LEU A 462 1.53 25.11 2.37
CA LEU A 462 0.23 25.71 2.11
C LEU A 462 0.28 27.23 2.25
N ALA A 463 0.89 27.75 3.31
CA ALA A 463 1.05 29.21 3.53
C ALA A 463 1.88 29.84 2.40
N ALA A 464 3.01 29.26 2.03
CA ALA A 464 3.84 29.73 0.93
C ALA A 464 3.15 29.65 -0.44
N SER A 465 2.14 28.78 -0.57
CA SER A 465 1.30 28.67 -1.78
C SER A 465 0.15 29.68 -1.82
N GLY A 466 -0.01 30.55 -0.81
CA GLY A 466 -1.06 31.56 -0.75
C GLY A 466 -2.38 31.08 -0.12
N ALA A 467 -2.41 29.90 0.49
CA ALA A 467 -3.58 29.46 1.25
C ALA A 467 -3.76 30.30 2.52
N GLN A 468 -5.00 30.60 2.90
CA GLN A 468 -5.34 31.57 3.94
C GLN A 468 -5.88 30.93 5.21
N GLU A 469 -6.71 29.90 5.09
CA GLU A 469 -7.40 29.27 6.21
C GLU A 469 -7.21 27.76 6.17
N ILE A 470 -6.60 27.19 7.22
CA ILE A 470 -6.55 25.75 7.42
C ILE A 470 -7.90 25.33 8.01
N PHE A 471 -8.63 24.49 7.30
CA PHE A 471 -9.94 23.99 7.75
C PHE A 471 -9.88 22.56 8.27
N GLU A 472 -8.90 21.79 7.88
CA GLU A 472 -8.69 20.43 8.40
C GLU A 472 -7.21 20.09 8.53
N SER A 473 -6.91 19.23 9.50
CA SER A 473 -5.62 18.62 9.66
C SER A 473 -5.81 17.34 10.47
N TYR A 474 -5.32 16.21 10.00
CA TYR A 474 -5.38 14.91 10.68
C TYR A 474 -4.14 14.07 10.37
N SER A 475 -3.88 13.07 11.18
CA SER A 475 -2.69 12.24 11.05
C SER A 475 -2.86 10.85 11.63
N SER A 476 -1.85 10.01 11.42
CA SER A 476 -1.71 8.71 12.08
C SER A 476 -1.64 8.79 13.61
N TRP A 477 -1.46 9.98 14.18
CA TRP A 477 -1.61 10.24 15.61
C TRP A 477 -3.05 10.06 16.10
N ASP A 478 -4.01 10.56 15.32
CA ASP A 478 -5.41 10.59 15.71
C ASP A 478 -6.05 9.22 15.54
N TRP A 479 -5.72 8.56 14.44
CA TRP A 479 -6.33 7.31 14.05
C TRP A 479 -5.36 6.36 13.34
N PHE A 480 -5.67 5.08 13.41
CA PHE A 480 -5.07 4.04 12.59
C PHE A 480 -5.99 3.77 11.39
N GLY A 481 -5.49 4.02 10.18
CA GLY A 481 -6.21 3.76 8.94
C GLY A 481 -5.20 3.39 7.86
N ALA A 482 -4.57 2.21 8.00
CA ALA A 482 -3.44 1.83 7.17
C ALA A 482 -3.85 1.27 5.82
N THR A 483 -3.07 1.66 4.80
CA THR A 483 -3.07 1.04 3.46
C THR A 483 -1.73 0.43 3.11
N HIS A 484 -0.62 0.96 3.67
CA HIS A 484 0.74 0.52 3.44
C HIS A 484 1.27 -0.19 4.69
N VAL A 485 1.22 -1.51 4.70
CA VAL A 485 1.57 -2.35 5.85
C VAL A 485 2.69 -3.33 5.52
N PHE A 486 3.61 -3.57 6.47
CA PHE A 486 4.87 -4.27 6.24
C PHE A 486 5.34 -5.09 7.44
N GLY A 487 6.38 -5.92 7.24
CA GLY A 487 7.34 -6.36 8.25
C GLY A 487 7.01 -7.63 9.03
N THR A 488 5.79 -8.12 8.97
CA THR A 488 5.28 -9.21 9.83
C THR A 488 5.84 -10.62 9.54
N CYS A 489 6.62 -10.77 8.49
CA CYS A 489 7.40 -11.98 8.16
C CYS A 489 8.77 -11.56 7.61
N ARG A 490 9.42 -10.59 8.29
CA ARG A 490 10.60 -9.90 7.75
C ARG A 490 11.69 -10.84 7.27
N MET A 491 12.37 -10.43 6.19
CA MET A 491 13.54 -11.12 5.67
C MET A 491 14.80 -10.75 6.42
N GLY A 492 15.78 -11.67 6.41
CA GLY A 492 17.08 -11.45 6.99
C GLY A 492 18.03 -12.63 6.73
N ALA A 493 19.32 -12.46 7.04
CA ALA A 493 20.32 -13.50 6.93
C ALA A 493 20.31 -14.46 8.14
N ASP A 494 19.91 -13.94 9.32
CA ASP A 494 19.90 -14.70 10.57
C ASP A 494 18.52 -15.33 10.81
N PRO A 495 18.41 -16.68 10.81
CA PRO A 495 17.15 -17.39 11.00
C PRO A 495 16.55 -17.22 12.40
N THR A 496 17.30 -16.72 13.38
CA THR A 496 16.79 -16.52 14.76
C THR A 496 15.99 -15.22 14.92
N ILE A 497 16.11 -14.29 13.97
CA ILE A 497 15.47 -12.97 14.01
C ILE A 497 14.75 -12.62 12.70
N SER A 498 14.53 -13.57 11.82
CA SER A 498 13.83 -13.40 10.55
C SER A 498 13.02 -14.64 10.17
N VAL A 499 12.01 -14.47 9.31
CA VAL A 499 11.12 -15.54 8.86
C VAL A 499 11.61 -16.14 7.54
N VAL A 500 12.10 -15.30 6.64
CA VAL A 500 12.61 -15.72 5.33
C VAL A 500 14.02 -15.19 5.09
N ASN A 501 14.76 -15.89 4.24
CA ASN A 501 16.10 -15.49 3.81
C ASN A 501 16.07 -14.41 2.70
N ALA A 502 17.24 -14.04 2.20
CA ALA A 502 17.39 -13.04 1.13
C ALA A 502 16.62 -13.37 -0.17
N ALA A 503 16.33 -14.63 -0.43
CA ALA A 503 15.57 -15.07 -1.60
C ALA A 503 14.05 -15.02 -1.41
N GLY A 504 13.58 -14.72 -0.19
CA GLY A 504 12.15 -14.82 0.18
C GLY A 504 11.71 -16.24 0.56
N ARG A 505 12.66 -17.20 0.66
CA ARG A 505 12.41 -18.58 1.10
C ARG A 505 12.44 -18.67 2.62
N ASN A 506 11.50 -19.41 3.20
CA ASN A 506 11.53 -19.69 4.63
C ASN A 506 12.83 -20.43 5.02
N HIS A 507 13.36 -20.13 6.21
CA HIS A 507 14.64 -20.70 6.66
C HIS A 507 14.58 -22.21 6.87
N ARG A 508 13.46 -22.75 7.36
CA ARG A 508 13.25 -24.19 7.60
C ARG A 508 12.59 -24.88 6.41
N TRP A 509 11.47 -24.31 5.91
CA TRP A 509 10.62 -24.96 4.92
C TRP A 509 11.11 -24.66 3.50
N ARG A 510 11.82 -25.58 2.88
CA ARG A 510 12.57 -25.37 1.62
C ARG A 510 11.72 -25.04 0.41
N ASN A 511 10.45 -25.44 0.41
CA ASN A 511 9.51 -25.14 -0.66
C ASN A 511 8.45 -24.10 -0.30
N LEU A 512 8.63 -23.33 0.81
CA LEU A 512 7.76 -22.24 1.24
C LEU A 512 8.44 -20.91 0.99
N TRP A 513 7.74 -20.03 0.28
CA TRP A 513 8.21 -18.70 -0.14
C TRP A 513 7.20 -17.62 0.24
N ILE A 514 7.64 -16.42 0.53
CA ILE A 514 6.80 -15.26 0.81
C ILE A 514 7.24 -14.11 -0.09
N THR A 515 6.27 -13.50 -0.81
CA THR A 515 6.53 -12.48 -1.84
C THR A 515 5.62 -11.25 -1.73
N ASP A 516 5.28 -10.83 -0.53
CA ASP A 516 4.49 -9.63 -0.25
C ASP A 516 5.23 -8.68 0.70
N ALA A 517 4.57 -7.60 1.14
CA ALA A 517 5.19 -6.60 2.00
C ALA A 517 5.49 -7.11 3.42
N SER A 518 4.99 -8.28 3.83
CA SER A 518 5.31 -8.86 5.14
C SER A 518 6.81 -9.12 5.30
N VAL A 519 7.54 -9.33 4.18
CA VAL A 519 8.97 -9.61 4.22
C VAL A 519 9.87 -8.38 4.38
N PHE A 520 9.34 -7.16 4.34
CA PHE A 520 10.13 -5.93 4.40
C PHE A 520 10.81 -5.75 5.77
N PRO A 521 12.14 -5.54 5.82
CA PRO A 521 12.86 -5.20 7.06
C PRO A 521 12.63 -3.74 7.52
N SER A 522 12.27 -2.83 6.58
CA SER A 522 11.99 -1.41 6.80
C SER A 522 10.94 -0.94 5.80
N SER A 523 10.16 0.10 6.15
CA SER A 523 9.07 0.58 5.31
C SER A 523 9.48 1.62 4.26
N GLY A 524 10.69 2.20 4.41
CA GLY A 524 11.16 3.31 3.59
C GLY A 524 10.57 4.66 4.01
N GLY A 525 11.09 5.74 3.45
CA GLY A 525 10.73 7.13 3.75
C GLY A 525 9.41 7.58 3.12
N GLY A 526 8.37 6.74 3.14
CA GLY A 526 7.03 7.05 2.65
C GLY A 526 6.77 6.63 1.20
N GLU A 527 7.61 5.82 0.60
CA GLU A 527 7.36 5.26 -0.72
C GLU A 527 6.12 4.36 -0.73
N ALA A 528 5.31 4.48 -1.79
CA ALA A 528 4.24 3.51 -2.03
C ALA A 528 4.85 2.12 -2.32
N PRO A 529 4.45 1.05 -1.62
CA PRO A 529 5.17 -0.24 -1.62
C PRO A 529 4.97 -1.08 -2.88
N SER A 530 3.93 -0.81 -3.65
CA SER A 530 3.48 -1.70 -4.72
C SER A 530 4.57 -2.04 -5.75
N LEU A 531 5.36 -1.06 -6.19
CA LEU A 531 6.43 -1.30 -7.14
C LEU A 531 7.57 -2.14 -6.54
N THR A 532 7.92 -1.91 -5.26
CA THR A 532 8.92 -2.71 -4.54
C THR A 532 8.44 -4.16 -4.35
N ILE A 533 7.16 -4.37 -4.03
CA ILE A 533 6.58 -5.72 -3.95
C ILE A 533 6.65 -6.43 -5.29
N HIS A 534 6.31 -5.77 -6.41
CA HIS A 534 6.44 -6.35 -7.75
C HIS A 534 7.88 -6.75 -8.04
N ALA A 535 8.84 -5.86 -7.78
CA ALA A 535 10.27 -6.12 -8.01
C ALA A 535 10.79 -7.29 -7.18
N LEU A 536 10.46 -7.34 -5.88
CA LEU A 536 10.80 -8.45 -4.99
C LEU A 536 10.21 -9.78 -5.47
N SER A 537 8.95 -9.77 -5.87
CA SER A 537 8.26 -10.99 -6.30
C SER A 537 8.84 -11.54 -7.60
N LEU A 538 9.20 -10.68 -8.54
CA LEU A 538 9.94 -11.08 -9.75
C LEU A 538 11.32 -11.66 -9.39
N ARG A 539 12.04 -11.02 -8.44
CA ARG A 539 13.34 -11.51 -7.96
C ARG A 539 13.20 -12.87 -7.26
N THR A 540 12.22 -13.06 -6.41
CA THR A 540 11.92 -14.33 -5.75
C THR A 540 11.57 -15.40 -6.77
N ALA A 541 10.72 -15.11 -7.76
CA ALA A 541 10.38 -16.03 -8.83
C ALA A 541 11.61 -16.50 -9.62
N ASP A 542 12.61 -15.64 -9.82
CA ASP A 542 13.86 -16.02 -10.47
C ASP A 542 14.75 -16.97 -9.62
N LYS A 543 14.50 -17.08 -8.31
CA LYS A 543 15.25 -17.98 -7.39
C LYS A 543 14.55 -19.33 -7.19
N ILE A 544 13.23 -19.41 -7.29
CA ILE A 544 12.47 -20.67 -7.08
C ILE A 544 12.92 -21.74 -8.06
N GLY A 545 13.22 -22.95 -7.57
CA GLY A 545 13.65 -24.11 -8.36
C GLY A 545 15.07 -24.02 -8.94
N LYS A 546 15.92 -23.12 -8.47
CA LYS A 546 17.36 -23.07 -8.85
C LYS A 546 18.26 -23.77 -7.84
N ASP A 547 17.79 -23.94 -6.62
CA ASP A 547 18.55 -24.48 -5.49
C ASP A 547 17.97 -25.82 -4.97
N ASP A 548 17.08 -26.49 -5.73
CA ASP A 548 16.48 -27.79 -5.40
C ASP A 548 17.29 -28.97 -5.94
#